data_549468cea9f60ea1869ca4ee12933c1e
#
_entry.id   549468cea9f60ea1869ca4ee12933c1e
#
_cell.length_a   1.000
_cell.length_b   1.000
_cell.length_c   1.000
_cell.angle_alpha   90.00
_cell.angle_beta   90.00
_cell.angle_gamma   90.00
#
_symmetry.space_group_name_H-M   'P 1'
#
loop_
_entity.id
_entity.type
_entity.pdbx_description
1 polymer ?
#
loop_
_entity_poly.entity_id
_entity_poly.type
_entity_poly.pdbx_seq_one_letter_code
_entity_poly.pdbx_strand_id
1 'polypeptide(L)'
;AHMVDVANGDARSLLNALELAVESTTPSDPEATIEIDLTIAEESIQERAVLYDKQGDAHFDTISAFIKSLRGSDADAALFWLARRLEAGENPRFIFRRMLISAGEDIGLADPQAVVVVEACAAAFERIGLPEGLYPLAQAALYLACAEKSNSTMGLFEAIRLVRSTQNQNVPSHLRDAHRDGEAFGDGKGYRYPHAYKEHWIAQNYLPDALQGEVFWTPSKQGWEGERRGRMLERRAAQLAVAAEVAQTHPLLLSSGPDLPEMERWLHRQLAQNDERLQDLQERLWTAATFQRTDRVLVLGGRSLLWALGPLNAVQEGSVT
;
A
#
# COMPACT_ATOMS: atom_id res chain seq x y z
N ALA A 1 32.85 -22.69 -20.29
CA ALA A 1 31.90 -22.60 -19.19
C ALA A 1 31.90 -21.19 -18.60
N HIS A 2 33.04 -20.69 -18.05
CA HIS A 2 33.13 -19.38 -17.38
C HIS A 2 32.64 -18.19 -18.26
N MET A 3 33.10 -18.09 -19.52
CA MET A 3 32.62 -17.06 -20.47
C MET A 3 31.12 -17.14 -20.75
N VAL A 4 30.51 -18.32 -20.76
CA VAL A 4 29.07 -18.52 -20.96
C VAL A 4 28.29 -18.04 -19.73
N ASP A 5 28.81 -18.35 -18.52
CA ASP A 5 28.17 -17.96 -17.27
C ASP A 5 28.18 -16.43 -17.09
N VAL A 6 29.31 -15.77 -17.43
CA VAL A 6 29.47 -14.31 -17.35
C VAL A 6 28.67 -13.59 -18.44
N ALA A 7 28.58 -14.16 -19.66
CA ALA A 7 27.78 -13.58 -20.74
C ALA A 7 26.28 -13.60 -20.46
N ASN A 8 25.80 -14.41 -19.52
CA ASN A 8 24.43 -14.44 -19.01
C ASN A 8 23.34 -14.41 -20.11
N GLY A 9 23.59 -15.18 -21.21
CA GLY A 9 22.67 -15.27 -22.36
C GLY A 9 22.92 -14.25 -23.48
N ASP A 10 23.87 -13.33 -23.35
CA ASP A 10 24.27 -12.42 -24.42
C ASP A 10 25.33 -13.07 -25.32
N ALA A 11 24.87 -13.64 -26.45
CA ALA A 11 25.74 -14.32 -27.39
C ALA A 11 26.79 -13.39 -28.05
N ARG A 12 26.47 -12.09 -28.22
CA ARG A 12 27.42 -11.13 -28.81
C ARG A 12 28.56 -10.83 -27.81
N SER A 13 28.24 -10.60 -26.54
CA SER A 13 29.25 -10.42 -25.49
C SER A 13 30.14 -11.65 -25.33
N LEU A 14 29.57 -12.86 -25.44
CA LEU A 14 30.35 -14.11 -25.43
C LEU A 14 31.32 -14.18 -26.58
N LEU A 15 30.86 -13.93 -27.81
CA LEU A 15 31.69 -13.99 -29.01
C LEU A 15 32.79 -12.93 -29.00
N ASN A 16 32.50 -11.71 -28.61
CA ASN A 16 33.49 -10.64 -28.48
C ASN A 16 34.57 -10.96 -27.43
N ALA A 17 34.17 -11.54 -26.28
CA ALA A 17 35.12 -11.95 -25.27
C ALA A 17 36.02 -13.10 -25.77
N LEU A 18 35.44 -14.05 -26.53
CA LEU A 18 36.19 -15.15 -27.13
C LEU A 18 37.17 -14.65 -28.22
N GLU A 19 36.72 -13.73 -29.08
CA GLU A 19 37.55 -13.10 -30.12
C GLU A 19 38.74 -12.36 -29.49
N LEU A 20 38.48 -11.55 -28.45
CA LEU A 20 39.53 -10.85 -27.70
C LEU A 20 40.53 -11.82 -27.03
N ALA A 21 40.03 -12.91 -26.46
CA ALA A 21 40.87 -13.94 -25.84
C ALA A 21 41.79 -14.60 -26.89
N VAL A 22 41.29 -14.87 -28.10
CA VAL A 22 42.07 -15.45 -29.20
C VAL A 22 43.09 -14.42 -29.71
N GLU A 23 42.70 -13.18 -29.97
CA GLU A 23 43.55 -12.14 -30.51
C GLU A 23 44.66 -11.69 -29.54
N SER A 24 44.38 -11.69 -28.22
CA SER A 24 45.35 -11.32 -27.20
C SER A 24 46.36 -12.43 -26.84
N THR A 25 46.06 -13.65 -27.21
CA THR A 25 46.93 -14.79 -26.89
C THR A 25 47.89 -15.10 -28.06
N THR A 26 49.18 -14.88 -27.84
CA THR A 26 50.22 -15.21 -28.82
C THR A 26 50.54 -16.71 -28.75
N PRO A 27 50.34 -17.48 -29.85
CA PRO A 27 50.67 -18.90 -29.83
C PRO A 27 52.20 -19.07 -29.72
N SER A 28 52.60 -20.10 -29.01
CA SER A 28 54.02 -20.42 -28.81
C SER A 28 54.73 -20.90 -30.08
N ASP A 29 53.97 -21.31 -31.12
CA ASP A 29 54.45 -21.71 -32.43
C ASP A 29 53.33 -21.36 -33.46
N PRO A 30 53.66 -20.90 -34.71
CA PRO A 30 52.66 -20.55 -35.73
C PRO A 30 51.65 -21.66 -36.08
N GLU A 31 51.98 -22.92 -35.83
CA GLU A 31 51.08 -24.07 -36.01
C GLU A 31 50.47 -24.61 -34.73
N ALA A 32 50.74 -24.00 -33.58
CA ALA A 32 50.23 -24.45 -32.29
C ALA A 32 48.75 -24.02 -32.05
N THR A 33 48.01 -24.88 -31.41
CA THR A 33 46.65 -24.54 -30.97
C THR A 33 46.70 -23.47 -29.86
N ILE A 34 45.89 -22.43 -30.00
CA ILE A 34 45.75 -21.40 -28.93
C ILE A 34 44.97 -22.02 -27.78
N GLU A 35 45.59 -22.13 -26.63
CA GLU A 35 44.94 -22.55 -25.37
C GLU A 35 44.49 -21.34 -24.59
N ILE A 36 43.18 -21.22 -24.38
CA ILE A 36 42.57 -20.17 -23.58
C ILE A 36 42.30 -20.78 -22.18
N ASP A 37 43.15 -20.45 -21.22
CA ASP A 37 42.94 -20.84 -19.82
C ASP A 37 41.96 -19.92 -19.11
N LEU A 38 41.71 -20.16 -17.82
CA LEU A 38 40.78 -19.36 -17.04
C LEU A 38 41.27 -17.92 -16.86
N THR A 39 42.57 -17.72 -16.74
CA THR A 39 43.19 -16.39 -16.56
C THR A 39 43.00 -15.52 -17.80
N ILE A 40 43.26 -16.06 -18.99
CA ILE A 40 43.02 -15.40 -20.28
C ILE A 40 41.53 -15.12 -20.47
N ALA A 41 40.67 -16.07 -20.12
CA ALA A 41 39.24 -15.89 -20.17
C ALA A 41 38.76 -14.77 -19.20
N GLU A 42 39.30 -14.71 -18.00
CA GLU A 42 39.03 -13.66 -17.04
C GLU A 42 39.55 -12.30 -17.51
N GLU A 43 40.79 -12.21 -18.02
CA GLU A 43 41.33 -10.97 -18.57
C GLU A 43 40.51 -10.43 -19.75
N SER A 44 40.01 -11.30 -20.62
CA SER A 44 39.17 -10.92 -21.77
C SER A 44 37.77 -10.43 -21.35
N ILE A 45 37.35 -10.78 -20.15
CA ILE A 45 36.05 -10.38 -19.55
C ILE A 45 36.23 -9.24 -18.56
N GLN A 46 37.47 -9.01 -18.05
CA GLN A 46 37.80 -8.25 -16.84
C GLN A 46 37.47 -6.74 -16.86
N GLU A 47 37.32 -6.10 -17.99
CA GLU A 47 36.82 -4.71 -18.01
C GLU A 47 35.40 -4.59 -17.44
N ARG A 48 34.64 -5.69 -17.42
CA ARG A 48 33.27 -5.72 -16.87
C ARG A 48 33.18 -6.33 -15.45
N ALA A 49 34.03 -7.29 -15.11
CA ALA A 49 33.93 -8.02 -13.85
C ALA A 49 34.36 -7.20 -12.62
N VAL A 50 35.25 -6.24 -12.78
CA VAL A 50 35.80 -5.43 -11.66
C VAL A 50 34.79 -4.46 -11.06
N LEU A 51 33.65 -4.21 -11.72
CA LEU A 51 32.69 -3.20 -11.27
C LEU A 51 31.40 -3.75 -10.67
N TYR A 52 31.18 -5.08 -10.63
CA TYR A 52 29.86 -5.56 -10.29
C TYR A 52 29.82 -6.94 -9.58
N ASP A 53 29.74 -6.87 -8.27
CA ASP A 53 29.26 -7.99 -7.49
C ASP A 53 27.72 -8.05 -7.55
N LYS A 54 27.17 -8.91 -8.43
CA LYS A 54 25.71 -9.07 -8.63
C LYS A 54 24.95 -9.56 -7.40
N GLN A 55 25.63 -10.04 -6.39
CA GLN A 55 25.06 -10.58 -5.15
C GLN A 55 25.51 -9.83 -3.88
N GLY A 56 26.37 -8.82 -4.01
CA GLY A 56 26.90 -8.08 -2.87
C GLY A 56 26.15 -6.79 -2.54
N ASP A 57 26.51 -6.17 -1.42
CA ASP A 57 25.94 -4.92 -0.90
C ASP A 57 26.01 -3.78 -1.93
N ALA A 58 27.06 -3.72 -2.77
CA ALA A 58 27.24 -2.70 -3.81
C ALA A 58 26.14 -2.72 -4.89
N HIS A 59 25.54 -3.90 -5.19
CA HIS A 59 24.41 -4.00 -6.11
C HIS A 59 23.16 -3.32 -5.54
N PHE A 60 22.85 -3.59 -4.27
CA PHE A 60 21.69 -2.98 -3.61
C PHE A 60 21.88 -1.48 -3.39
N ASP A 61 23.10 -1.05 -3.10
CA ASP A 61 23.41 0.36 -2.88
C ASP A 61 23.26 1.19 -4.16
N THR A 62 23.71 0.70 -5.30
CA THR A 62 23.62 1.43 -6.56
C THR A 62 22.18 1.54 -7.09
N ILE A 63 21.34 0.48 -6.98
CA ILE A 63 19.92 0.59 -7.33
C ILE A 63 19.18 1.51 -6.36
N SER A 64 19.53 1.44 -5.08
CA SER A 64 18.97 2.32 -4.06
C SER A 64 19.33 3.79 -4.34
N ALA A 65 20.57 4.07 -4.75
CA ALA A 65 21.01 5.40 -5.14
C ALA A 65 20.25 5.90 -6.38
N PHE A 66 20.08 5.05 -7.40
CA PHE A 66 19.28 5.36 -8.59
C PHE A 66 17.84 5.75 -8.22
N ILE A 67 17.13 4.91 -7.48
CA ILE A 67 15.74 5.18 -7.09
C ILE A 67 15.64 6.42 -6.19
N LYS A 68 16.59 6.62 -5.27
CA LYS A 68 16.63 7.81 -4.42
C LYS A 68 16.89 9.09 -5.23
N SER A 69 17.65 9.01 -6.32
CA SER A 69 17.87 10.15 -7.23
C SER A 69 16.57 10.49 -8.00
N LEU A 70 15.83 9.49 -8.48
CA LEU A 70 14.50 9.69 -9.08
C LEU A 70 13.54 10.36 -8.09
N ARG A 71 13.48 9.83 -6.87
CA ARG A 71 12.64 10.36 -5.78
C ARG A 71 13.04 11.78 -5.38
N GLY A 72 14.34 12.06 -5.34
CA GLY A 72 14.91 13.37 -5.01
C GLY A 72 14.84 14.38 -6.14
N SER A 73 14.35 14.02 -7.34
CA SER A 73 14.28 14.86 -8.53
C SER A 73 15.65 15.36 -9.01
N ASP A 74 16.71 14.56 -8.79
CA ASP A 74 18.04 14.81 -9.32
C ASP A 74 18.25 14.01 -10.61
N ALA A 75 18.01 14.66 -11.75
CA ALA A 75 18.08 14.04 -13.06
C ALA A 75 19.52 13.64 -13.45
N ASP A 76 20.51 14.42 -13.06
CA ASP A 76 21.92 14.15 -13.37
C ASP A 76 22.43 12.94 -12.57
N ALA A 77 22.12 12.88 -11.28
CA ALA A 77 22.44 11.72 -10.45
C ALA A 77 21.69 10.46 -10.93
N ALA A 78 20.43 10.59 -11.35
CA ALA A 78 19.66 9.47 -11.90
C ALA A 78 20.34 8.91 -13.16
N LEU A 79 20.74 9.75 -14.10
CA LEU A 79 21.47 9.32 -15.30
C LEU A 79 22.81 8.69 -14.96
N PHE A 80 23.56 9.26 -14.01
CA PHE A 80 24.84 8.71 -13.57
C PHE A 80 24.69 7.30 -13.01
N TRP A 81 23.76 7.12 -12.07
CA TRP A 81 23.53 5.80 -11.46
C TRP A 81 22.94 4.79 -12.44
N LEU A 82 22.11 5.24 -13.40
CA LEU A 82 21.63 4.42 -14.51
C LEU A 82 22.78 3.92 -15.37
N ALA A 83 23.63 4.84 -15.84
CA ALA A 83 24.78 4.51 -16.69
C ALA A 83 25.74 3.54 -15.96
N ARG A 84 26.06 3.81 -14.68
CA ARG A 84 26.91 2.93 -13.88
C ARG A 84 26.35 1.51 -13.77
N ARG A 85 25.03 1.33 -13.70
CA ARG A 85 24.42 0.00 -13.67
C ARG A 85 24.50 -0.70 -15.02
N LEU A 86 24.26 0.03 -16.10
CA LEU A 86 24.36 -0.51 -17.45
C LEU A 86 25.79 -0.98 -17.78
N GLU A 87 26.79 -0.16 -17.46
CA GLU A 87 28.20 -0.52 -17.61
C GLU A 87 28.59 -1.73 -16.76
N ALA A 88 27.99 -1.86 -15.58
CA ALA A 88 28.13 -3.04 -14.73
C ALA A 88 27.38 -4.29 -15.27
N GLY A 89 26.73 -4.21 -16.42
CA GLY A 89 26.02 -5.33 -17.05
C GLY A 89 24.66 -5.66 -16.45
N GLU A 90 24.03 -4.69 -15.74
CA GLU A 90 22.68 -4.91 -15.23
C GLU A 90 21.66 -5.07 -16.36
N ASN A 91 20.71 -5.97 -16.14
CA ASN A 91 19.63 -6.19 -17.09
C ASN A 91 18.68 -4.99 -17.15
N PRO A 92 18.52 -4.31 -18.30
CA PRO A 92 17.62 -3.16 -18.42
C PRO A 92 16.17 -3.46 -18.02
N ARG A 93 15.68 -4.70 -18.18
CA ARG A 93 14.34 -5.12 -17.74
C ARG A 93 14.20 -5.03 -16.22
N PHE A 94 15.27 -5.31 -15.47
CA PHE A 94 15.26 -5.12 -14.02
C PHE A 94 15.15 -3.64 -13.67
N ILE A 95 15.87 -2.78 -14.37
CA ILE A 95 15.82 -1.33 -14.16
C ILE A 95 14.42 -0.79 -14.47
N PHE A 96 13.79 -1.20 -15.58
CA PHE A 96 12.40 -0.83 -15.88
C PHE A 96 11.41 -1.27 -14.80
N ARG A 97 11.54 -2.51 -14.27
CA ARG A 97 10.70 -2.94 -13.13
C ARG A 97 10.86 -2.04 -11.92
N ARG A 98 12.07 -1.60 -11.62
CA ARG A 98 12.32 -0.67 -10.51
C ARG A 98 11.74 0.72 -10.77
N MET A 99 11.81 1.20 -11.99
CA MET A 99 11.18 2.46 -12.40
C MET A 99 9.64 2.39 -12.35
N LEU A 100 9.02 1.28 -12.74
CA LEU A 100 7.56 1.06 -12.60
C LEU A 100 7.11 1.11 -11.13
N ILE A 101 7.88 0.51 -10.22
CA ILE A 101 7.61 0.60 -8.79
C ILE A 101 7.69 2.07 -8.33
N SER A 102 8.76 2.79 -8.68
CA SER A 102 8.94 4.19 -8.32
C SER A 102 7.85 5.10 -8.93
N ALA A 103 7.39 4.80 -10.15
CA ALA A 103 6.27 5.50 -10.78
C ALA A 103 4.97 5.37 -9.96
N GLY A 104 4.69 4.21 -9.38
CA GLY A 104 3.51 4.00 -8.53
C GLY A 104 3.69 4.48 -7.08
N GLU A 105 4.89 4.33 -6.51
CA GLU A 105 5.21 4.63 -5.11
C GLU A 105 5.52 6.12 -4.88
N ASP A 106 6.42 6.70 -5.72
CA ASP A 106 6.99 8.03 -5.49
C ASP A 106 6.29 9.13 -6.29
N ILE A 107 5.82 8.81 -7.50
CA ILE A 107 5.09 9.75 -8.36
C ILE A 107 3.58 9.63 -8.10
N GLY A 108 3.07 8.40 -8.12
CA GLY A 108 1.69 8.09 -7.78
C GLY A 108 0.67 8.93 -8.53
N LEU A 109 -0.24 9.55 -7.78
CA LEU A 109 -1.31 10.39 -8.34
C LEU A 109 -0.89 11.86 -8.55
N ALA A 110 0.35 12.25 -8.24
CA ALA A 110 0.83 13.55 -8.69
C ALA A 110 0.89 13.58 -10.23
N ASP A 111 1.36 12.48 -10.84
CA ASP A 111 1.32 12.30 -12.28
C ASP A 111 0.97 10.84 -12.66
N PRO A 112 -0.33 10.55 -12.89
CA PRO A 112 -0.79 9.21 -13.28
C PRO A 112 -0.21 8.71 -14.61
N GLN A 113 0.36 9.58 -15.45
CA GLN A 113 1.00 9.18 -16.69
C GLN A 113 2.37 8.53 -16.48
N ALA A 114 2.97 8.67 -15.31
CA ALA A 114 4.30 8.14 -15.04
C ALA A 114 4.40 6.63 -15.30
N VAL A 115 3.43 5.84 -14.85
CA VAL A 115 3.37 4.40 -15.10
C VAL A 115 3.22 4.10 -16.59
N VAL A 116 2.39 4.86 -17.30
CA VAL A 116 2.13 4.69 -18.74
C VAL A 116 3.39 4.98 -19.56
N VAL A 117 4.10 6.07 -19.24
CA VAL A 117 5.35 6.45 -19.93
C VAL A 117 6.42 5.40 -19.70
N VAL A 118 6.64 4.96 -18.47
CA VAL A 118 7.66 3.94 -18.17
C VAL A 118 7.33 2.62 -18.87
N GLU A 119 6.08 2.18 -18.88
CA GLU A 119 5.66 0.96 -19.58
C GLU A 119 5.84 1.09 -21.10
N ALA A 120 5.46 2.23 -21.69
CA ALA A 120 5.68 2.48 -23.11
C ALA A 120 7.17 2.48 -23.48
N CYS A 121 8.03 3.05 -22.63
CA CYS A 121 9.48 3.02 -22.79
C CYS A 121 10.04 1.59 -22.68
N ALA A 122 9.55 0.80 -21.73
CA ALA A 122 9.91 -0.60 -21.57
C ALA A 122 9.51 -1.43 -22.82
N ALA A 123 8.30 -1.23 -23.32
CA ALA A 123 7.83 -1.89 -24.54
C ALA A 123 8.63 -1.45 -25.78
N ALA A 124 9.04 -0.19 -25.87
CA ALA A 124 9.91 0.30 -26.93
C ALA A 124 11.30 -0.36 -26.87
N PHE A 125 11.87 -0.45 -25.66
CA PHE A 125 13.13 -1.16 -25.44
C PHE A 125 13.10 -2.61 -25.95
N GLU A 126 12.02 -3.35 -25.66
CA GLU A 126 11.88 -4.76 -26.11
C GLU A 126 11.85 -4.90 -27.64
N ARG A 127 11.39 -3.87 -28.36
CA ARG A 127 11.34 -3.87 -29.83
C ARG A 127 12.63 -3.43 -30.47
N ILE A 128 13.35 -2.50 -29.86
CA ILE A 128 14.54 -1.86 -30.40
C ILE A 128 15.79 -2.65 -30.01
N GLY A 129 15.92 -3.05 -28.74
CA GLY A 129 17.11 -3.66 -28.19
C GLY A 129 18.27 -2.68 -28.02
N LEU A 130 19.41 -3.18 -27.54
CA LEU A 130 20.63 -2.40 -27.41
C LEU A 130 21.37 -2.33 -28.76
N PRO A 131 22.10 -1.22 -29.05
CA PRO A 131 22.35 -0.09 -28.15
C PRO A 131 21.27 0.99 -28.15
N GLU A 132 20.41 1.09 -29.16
CA GLU A 132 19.45 2.19 -29.33
C GLU A 132 18.33 2.17 -28.26
N GLY A 133 18.09 1.05 -27.63
CA GLY A 133 17.19 0.91 -26.47
C GLY A 133 17.60 1.73 -25.24
N LEU A 134 18.81 2.31 -25.23
CA LEU A 134 19.23 3.26 -24.20
C LEU A 134 18.41 4.56 -24.22
N TYR A 135 17.90 4.97 -25.41
CA TYR A 135 17.07 6.18 -25.50
C TYR A 135 15.76 6.07 -24.70
N PRO A 136 14.89 5.08 -24.90
CA PRO A 136 13.68 4.94 -24.08
C PRO A 136 14.00 4.70 -22.60
N LEU A 137 15.13 4.04 -22.28
CA LEU A 137 15.53 3.84 -20.89
C LEU A 137 15.89 5.17 -20.21
N ALA A 138 16.68 6.01 -20.87
CA ALA A 138 17.02 7.34 -20.40
C ALA A 138 15.78 8.26 -20.31
N GLN A 139 14.89 8.19 -21.32
CA GLN A 139 13.64 8.95 -21.32
C GLN A 139 12.77 8.62 -20.11
N ALA A 140 12.60 7.33 -19.77
CA ALA A 140 11.83 6.91 -18.59
C ALA A 140 12.47 7.43 -17.29
N ALA A 141 13.79 7.33 -17.15
CA ALA A 141 14.50 7.82 -15.97
C ALA A 141 14.35 9.35 -15.82
N LEU A 142 14.55 10.11 -16.88
CA LEU A 142 14.40 11.56 -16.87
C LEU A 142 12.96 11.99 -16.58
N TYR A 143 11.98 11.30 -17.18
CA TYR A 143 10.58 11.57 -16.91
C TYR A 143 10.27 11.44 -15.41
N LEU A 144 10.67 10.31 -14.80
CA LEU A 144 10.45 10.07 -13.38
C LEU A 144 11.20 11.07 -12.48
N ALA A 145 12.43 11.43 -12.86
CA ALA A 145 13.19 12.43 -12.11
C ALA A 145 12.51 13.82 -12.12
N CYS A 146 11.95 14.22 -13.27
CA CYS A 146 11.32 15.53 -13.46
C CYS A 146 9.86 15.60 -13.02
N ALA A 147 9.16 14.45 -12.88
CA ALA A 147 7.76 14.41 -12.48
C ALA A 147 7.57 14.91 -11.04
N GLU A 148 6.40 15.49 -10.77
CA GLU A 148 5.98 15.82 -9.40
C GLU A 148 5.80 14.55 -8.56
N LYS A 149 5.99 14.67 -7.24
CA LYS A 149 6.06 13.52 -6.33
C LYS A 149 4.86 13.47 -5.40
N SER A 150 4.28 12.26 -5.26
CA SER A 150 3.30 11.94 -4.23
C SER A 150 3.33 10.46 -3.88
N ASN A 151 3.37 10.19 -2.60
CA ASN A 151 3.23 8.83 -2.07
C ASN A 151 1.82 8.56 -1.49
N SER A 152 0.82 9.28 -1.94
CA SER A 152 -0.56 9.17 -1.44
C SER A 152 -1.15 7.77 -1.62
N THR A 153 -0.64 6.99 -2.59
CA THR A 153 -0.98 5.58 -2.83
C THR A 153 -0.64 4.66 -1.65
N MET A 154 0.27 5.08 -0.75
CA MET A 154 0.62 4.35 0.48
C MET A 154 -0.58 4.16 1.43
N GLY A 155 -1.64 4.94 1.27
CA GLY A 155 -2.90 4.77 2.01
C GLY A 155 -3.49 3.35 1.93
N LEU A 156 -3.20 2.60 0.87
CA LEU A 156 -3.58 1.18 0.75
C LEU A 156 -2.96 0.32 1.87
N PHE A 157 -1.69 0.58 2.23
CA PHE A 157 -1.01 -0.21 3.27
C PHE A 157 -1.59 0.07 4.66
N GLU A 158 -2.07 1.30 4.90
CA GLU A 158 -2.81 1.64 6.12
C GLU A 158 -4.14 0.89 6.18
N ALA A 159 -4.88 0.85 5.07
CA ALA A 159 -6.11 0.08 4.97
C ALA A 159 -5.86 -1.44 5.20
N ILE A 160 -4.80 -2.00 4.59
CA ILE A 160 -4.41 -3.41 4.80
C ILE A 160 -4.10 -3.68 6.28
N ARG A 161 -3.37 -2.78 6.94
CA ARG A 161 -3.05 -2.93 8.37
C ARG A 161 -4.33 -2.95 9.21
N LEU A 162 -5.27 -2.03 8.93
CA LEU A 162 -6.53 -1.96 9.64
C LEU A 162 -7.39 -3.21 9.40
N VAL A 163 -7.50 -3.69 8.17
CA VAL A 163 -8.20 -4.93 7.82
C VAL A 163 -7.66 -6.12 8.61
N ARG A 164 -6.35 -6.22 8.81
CA ARG A 164 -5.72 -7.30 9.58
C ARG A 164 -5.96 -7.21 11.08
N SER A 165 -6.17 -6.01 11.61
CA SER A 165 -6.35 -5.76 13.05
C SER A 165 -7.80 -5.66 13.51
N THR A 166 -8.75 -5.48 12.60
CA THR A 166 -10.16 -5.25 12.93
C THR A 166 -10.98 -6.52 12.72
N GLN A 167 -11.81 -6.84 13.72
CA GLN A 167 -12.87 -7.84 13.61
C GLN A 167 -14.15 -7.16 13.08
N ASN A 168 -15.21 -7.68 12.69
CA ASN A 168 -16.47 -7.04 12.28
C ASN A 168 -16.37 -6.09 11.08
N GLN A 169 -15.95 -6.63 9.95
CA GLN A 169 -15.86 -5.92 8.66
C GLN A 169 -17.06 -6.22 7.76
N ASN A 170 -18.26 -6.33 8.32
CA ASN A 170 -19.45 -6.66 7.55
C ASN A 170 -19.75 -5.55 6.53
N VAL A 171 -20.08 -5.97 5.32
CA VAL A 171 -20.54 -5.03 4.28
C VAL A 171 -21.87 -4.41 4.72
N PRO A 172 -22.01 -3.07 4.75
CA PRO A 172 -23.28 -2.41 5.03
C PRO A 172 -24.43 -2.95 4.16
N SER A 173 -25.62 -3.11 4.73
CA SER A 173 -26.75 -3.75 4.02
C SER A 173 -27.10 -3.08 2.70
N HIS A 174 -27.05 -1.74 2.63
CA HIS A 174 -27.35 -0.98 1.41
C HIS A 174 -26.30 -1.16 0.30
N LEU A 175 -25.09 -1.68 0.62
CA LEU A 175 -24.03 -1.96 -0.36
C LEU A 175 -23.99 -3.42 -0.81
N ARG A 176 -24.80 -4.29 -0.20
CA ARG A 176 -24.87 -5.69 -0.58
C ARG A 176 -25.61 -5.86 -1.91
N ASP A 177 -25.26 -6.93 -2.64
CA ASP A 177 -25.91 -7.25 -3.90
C ASP A 177 -27.35 -7.76 -3.64
N ALA A 178 -28.32 -7.03 -4.20
CA ALA A 178 -29.74 -7.37 -4.11
C ALA A 178 -30.19 -8.46 -5.11
N HIS A 179 -29.34 -8.86 -6.08
CA HIS A 179 -29.71 -9.80 -7.16
C HIS A 179 -29.66 -11.29 -6.78
N ARG A 180 -29.09 -11.63 -5.65
CA ARG A 180 -29.21 -12.98 -5.06
C ARG A 180 -30.26 -12.96 -3.98
N ASP A 181 -30.77 -13.77 -3.39
CA ASP A 181 -31.78 -13.85 -2.30
C ASP A 181 -31.86 -12.59 -1.38
N GLY A 182 -31.20 -11.51 -1.76
CA GLY A 182 -30.99 -10.30 -0.98
C GLY A 182 -32.23 -9.45 -0.77
N GLU A 183 -33.21 -9.46 -1.69
CA GLU A 183 -34.47 -8.71 -1.51
C GLU A 183 -35.24 -9.18 -0.28
N ALA A 184 -35.21 -10.48 0.02
CA ALA A 184 -35.88 -11.06 1.18
C ALA A 184 -35.20 -10.64 2.50
N PHE A 185 -33.92 -10.29 2.48
CA PHE A 185 -33.13 -9.85 3.64
C PHE A 185 -32.98 -8.33 3.72
N GLY A 186 -33.52 -7.56 2.76
CA GLY A 186 -33.43 -6.11 2.69
C GLY A 186 -32.06 -5.61 2.19
N ASP A 187 -31.26 -6.47 1.55
CA ASP A 187 -29.98 -6.10 0.95
C ASP A 187 -30.19 -5.12 -0.21
N GLY A 188 -29.28 -4.14 -0.36
CA GLY A 188 -29.40 -3.06 -1.33
C GLY A 188 -30.43 -1.97 -1.00
N LYS A 189 -31.26 -2.16 0.01
CA LYS A 189 -32.29 -1.21 0.40
C LYS A 189 -31.63 0.04 1.03
N GLY A 190 -31.95 1.21 0.47
CA GLY A 190 -31.40 2.49 0.94
C GLY A 190 -30.14 2.93 0.19
N TYR A 191 -29.60 2.16 -0.76
CA TYR A 191 -28.51 2.61 -1.61
C TYR A 191 -28.97 3.79 -2.49
N ARG A 192 -28.24 4.87 -2.43
CA ARG A 192 -28.47 6.06 -3.24
C ARG A 192 -27.54 6.05 -4.44
N TYR A 193 -28.11 5.81 -5.63
CA TYR A 193 -27.35 5.68 -6.87
C TYR A 193 -26.75 7.05 -7.28
N PRO A 194 -25.42 7.24 -7.26
CA PRO A 194 -24.80 8.56 -7.46
C PRO A 194 -25.16 9.23 -8.77
N HIS A 195 -25.34 8.47 -9.87
CA HIS A 195 -25.69 9.04 -11.18
C HIS A 195 -27.09 9.68 -11.25
N ALA A 196 -27.96 9.40 -10.27
CA ALA A 196 -29.27 10.04 -10.15
C ALA A 196 -29.20 11.43 -9.50
N TYR A 197 -28.02 11.86 -9.02
CA TYR A 197 -27.82 13.11 -8.32
C TYR A 197 -26.93 14.06 -9.11
N LYS A 198 -27.01 15.36 -8.75
CA LYS A 198 -26.20 16.41 -9.36
C LYS A 198 -24.71 16.07 -9.23
N GLU A 199 -23.94 16.31 -10.28
CA GLU A 199 -22.52 15.99 -10.37
C GLU A 199 -22.20 14.50 -10.20
N HIS A 200 -23.19 13.61 -10.38
CA HIS A 200 -23.05 12.16 -10.19
C HIS A 200 -22.42 11.80 -8.84
N TRP A 201 -22.82 12.51 -7.79
CA TRP A 201 -22.29 12.33 -6.46
C TRP A 201 -23.33 12.58 -5.37
N ILE A 202 -23.27 11.78 -4.32
CA ILE A 202 -24.08 11.92 -3.10
C ILE A 202 -23.27 11.41 -1.90
N ALA A 203 -23.36 12.11 -0.77
CA ALA A 203 -22.75 11.64 0.47
C ALA A 203 -23.54 10.44 1.01
N GLN A 204 -22.90 9.31 1.18
CA GLN A 204 -23.42 8.13 1.88
C GLN A 204 -22.26 7.30 2.42
N ASN A 205 -22.51 6.41 3.38
CA ASN A 205 -21.49 5.58 3.97
C ASN A 205 -21.10 4.43 3.06
N TYR A 206 -19.80 4.20 2.91
CA TYR A 206 -19.24 3.09 2.12
C TYR A 206 -18.34 2.17 2.94
N LEU A 207 -17.97 2.56 4.13
CA LEU A 207 -17.18 1.73 5.05
C LEU A 207 -18.10 0.92 5.98
N PRO A 208 -17.63 -0.22 6.49
CA PRO A 208 -18.29 -0.92 7.59
C PRO A 208 -18.58 0.01 8.77
N ASP A 209 -19.65 -0.26 9.51
CA ASP A 209 -20.07 0.60 10.63
C ASP A 209 -18.96 0.81 11.68
N ALA A 210 -18.15 -0.23 11.94
CA ALA A 210 -17.03 -0.18 12.86
C ALA A 210 -15.85 0.69 12.36
N LEU A 211 -15.83 1.06 11.09
CA LEU A 211 -14.76 1.81 10.42
C LEU A 211 -15.22 3.18 9.91
N GLN A 212 -16.41 3.61 10.32
CA GLN A 212 -16.91 4.93 9.93
C GLN A 212 -15.99 6.02 10.46
N GLY A 213 -15.60 6.94 9.58
CA GLY A 213 -14.69 8.04 9.92
C GLY A 213 -13.22 7.77 9.64
N GLU A 214 -12.82 6.53 9.32
CA GLU A 214 -11.44 6.22 8.92
C GLU A 214 -11.07 6.91 7.61
N VAL A 215 -9.82 7.36 7.53
CA VAL A 215 -9.26 8.07 6.38
C VAL A 215 -7.93 7.43 5.98
N PHE A 216 -7.91 6.76 4.83
CA PHE A 216 -6.71 6.06 4.33
C PHE A 216 -5.95 6.88 3.29
N TRP A 217 -6.64 7.61 2.42
CA TRP A 217 -6.02 8.36 1.35
C TRP A 217 -6.05 9.85 1.62
N THR A 218 -4.87 10.48 1.60
CA THR A 218 -4.73 11.94 1.73
C THR A 218 -4.06 12.48 0.48
N PRO A 219 -4.79 13.20 -0.39
CA PRO A 219 -4.21 13.77 -1.60
C PRO A 219 -3.15 14.81 -1.28
N SER A 220 -2.03 14.76 -2.00
CA SER A 220 -1.00 15.79 -1.94
C SER A 220 -1.49 17.11 -2.54
N LYS A 221 -0.64 18.13 -2.54
CA LYS A 221 -0.90 19.39 -3.22
C LYS A 221 -0.33 19.42 -4.64
N GLN A 222 0.32 18.35 -5.08
CA GLN A 222 1.08 18.29 -6.31
C GLN A 222 0.26 17.69 -7.44
N GLY A 223 0.48 18.19 -8.64
CA GLY A 223 0.02 17.69 -9.92
C GLY A 223 -1.48 17.34 -10.00
N TRP A 224 -1.78 16.23 -10.63
CA TRP A 224 -3.16 15.79 -10.93
C TRP A 224 -4.04 15.68 -9.69
N GLU A 225 -3.54 15.11 -8.59
CA GLU A 225 -4.32 15.00 -7.35
C GLU A 225 -4.43 16.35 -6.63
N GLY A 226 -3.40 17.20 -6.71
CA GLY A 226 -3.41 18.55 -6.15
C GLY A 226 -4.51 19.43 -6.74
N GLU A 227 -4.70 19.38 -8.07
CA GLU A 227 -5.78 20.09 -8.76
C GLU A 227 -7.18 19.66 -8.28
N ARG A 228 -7.32 18.41 -7.87
CA ARG A 228 -8.59 17.79 -7.46
C ARG A 228 -8.80 17.79 -5.95
N ARG A 229 -7.77 18.15 -5.21
CA ARG A 229 -7.71 18.07 -3.76
C ARG A 229 -8.85 18.80 -3.06
N GLY A 230 -9.15 20.03 -3.45
CA GLY A 230 -10.24 20.83 -2.87
C GLY A 230 -11.56 20.07 -2.90
N ARG A 231 -12.00 19.68 -4.10
CA ARG A 231 -13.25 18.93 -4.30
C ARG A 231 -13.27 17.60 -3.55
N MET A 232 -12.13 16.89 -3.49
CA MET A 232 -12.07 15.61 -2.77
C MET A 232 -12.19 15.80 -1.26
N LEU A 233 -11.61 16.84 -0.70
CA LEU A 233 -11.73 17.18 0.72
C LEU A 233 -13.15 17.64 1.08
N GLU A 234 -13.80 18.43 0.25
CA GLU A 234 -15.21 18.82 0.44
C GLU A 234 -16.13 17.59 0.44
N ARG A 235 -15.97 16.69 -0.52
CA ARG A 235 -16.73 15.43 -0.59
C ARG A 235 -16.48 14.55 0.64
N ARG A 236 -15.24 14.45 1.09
CA ARG A 236 -14.90 13.73 2.31
C ARG A 236 -15.58 14.34 3.54
N ALA A 237 -15.52 15.65 3.68
CA ALA A 237 -16.17 16.34 4.80
C ALA A 237 -17.68 16.06 4.84
N ALA A 238 -18.34 16.08 3.69
CA ALA A 238 -19.77 15.74 3.58
C ALA A 238 -20.04 14.25 3.92
N GLN A 239 -19.18 13.32 3.51
CA GLN A 239 -19.30 11.90 3.87
C GLN A 239 -19.10 11.67 5.38
N LEU A 240 -18.11 12.32 5.98
CA LEU A 240 -17.86 12.25 7.42
C LEU A 240 -19.02 12.85 8.23
N ALA A 241 -19.66 13.91 7.75
CA ALA A 241 -20.85 14.47 8.37
C ALA A 241 -22.02 13.47 8.40
N VAL A 242 -22.27 12.77 7.29
CA VAL A 242 -23.31 11.70 7.25
C VAL A 242 -22.96 10.56 8.20
N ALA A 243 -21.69 10.15 8.28
CA ALA A 243 -21.26 9.13 9.22
C ALA A 243 -21.48 9.56 10.69
N ALA A 244 -21.20 10.82 11.01
CA ALA A 244 -21.42 11.38 12.34
C ALA A 244 -22.93 11.48 12.69
N GLU A 245 -23.79 11.84 11.73
CA GLU A 245 -25.25 11.86 11.93
C GLU A 245 -25.79 10.46 12.21
N VAL A 246 -25.35 9.45 11.48
CA VAL A 246 -25.73 8.04 11.71
C VAL A 246 -25.26 7.57 13.09
N ALA A 247 -24.05 7.92 13.49
CA ALA A 247 -23.53 7.60 14.81
C ALA A 247 -24.31 8.30 15.94
N GLN A 248 -24.84 9.50 15.69
CA GLN A 248 -25.67 10.23 16.65
C GLN A 248 -27.11 9.72 16.71
N THR A 249 -27.65 9.21 15.58
CA THR A 249 -29.02 8.63 15.53
C THR A 249 -29.05 7.21 16.08
N HIS A 250 -27.92 6.54 16.17
CA HIS A 250 -27.74 5.32 16.95
C HIS A 250 -26.65 5.56 18.02
N PRO A 251 -26.90 6.36 19.06
CA PRO A 251 -26.12 6.18 20.26
C PRO A 251 -26.29 4.69 20.63
N LEU A 252 -25.25 4.06 21.15
CA LEU A 252 -25.38 2.81 21.87
C LEU A 252 -26.25 3.09 23.13
N LEU A 253 -27.51 3.37 22.91
CA LEU A 253 -28.54 3.40 23.94
C LEU A 253 -28.78 1.93 24.27
N LEU A 254 -27.96 1.44 25.20
CA LEU A 254 -28.30 0.25 25.93
C LEU A 254 -29.50 0.62 26.81
N SER A 255 -30.72 0.37 26.36
CA SER A 255 -31.90 0.42 27.20
C SER A 255 -32.13 -0.98 27.76
N SER A 256 -32.32 -1.09 29.06
CA SER A 256 -32.91 -2.30 29.64
C SER A 256 -34.37 -2.38 29.17
N GLY A 257 -34.60 -3.09 28.08
CA GLY A 257 -35.95 -3.50 27.66
C GLY A 257 -36.48 -4.59 28.60
N PRO A 258 -37.77 -4.93 28.51
CA PRO A 258 -38.34 -6.00 29.33
C PRO A 258 -37.59 -7.31 29.07
N ASP A 259 -37.29 -8.01 30.15
CA ASP A 259 -36.62 -9.30 30.32
C ASP A 259 -36.40 -10.12 29.03
N LEU A 260 -35.22 -10.04 28.46
CA LEU A 260 -34.75 -10.94 27.42
C LEU A 260 -33.86 -12.02 28.08
N PRO A 261 -34.37 -13.25 28.30
CA PRO A 261 -33.64 -14.32 29.01
C PRO A 261 -32.31 -14.72 28.34
N GLU A 262 -32.16 -14.40 27.06
CA GLU A 262 -30.91 -14.65 26.33
C GLU A 262 -29.85 -13.59 26.66
N MET A 263 -30.25 -12.37 26.87
CA MET A 263 -29.36 -11.27 27.26
C MET A 263 -28.90 -11.43 28.71
N GLU A 264 -29.77 -11.85 29.61
CA GLU A 264 -29.40 -12.18 31.00
C GLU A 264 -28.40 -13.34 31.07
N ARG A 265 -28.62 -14.42 30.28
CA ARG A 265 -27.67 -15.53 30.20
C ARG A 265 -26.30 -15.12 29.60
N TRP A 266 -26.29 -14.16 28.67
CA TRP A 266 -25.07 -13.63 28.11
C TRP A 266 -24.34 -12.73 29.14
N LEU A 267 -25.08 -11.85 29.82
CA LEU A 267 -24.58 -10.99 30.90
C LEU A 267 -23.97 -11.82 32.02
N HIS A 268 -24.68 -12.83 32.51
CA HIS A 268 -24.17 -13.76 33.52
C HIS A 268 -22.87 -14.46 33.11
N ARG A 269 -22.74 -14.86 31.85
CA ARG A 269 -21.51 -15.48 31.33
C ARG A 269 -20.34 -14.49 31.26
N GLN A 270 -20.59 -13.23 30.90
CA GLN A 270 -19.56 -12.20 30.87
C GLN A 270 -19.10 -11.79 32.28
N LEU A 271 -20.01 -11.71 33.22
CA LEU A 271 -19.72 -11.40 34.62
C LEU A 271 -18.99 -12.56 35.32
N ALA A 272 -19.35 -13.81 35.03
CA ALA A 272 -18.72 -15.00 35.64
C ALA A 272 -17.26 -15.25 35.21
N GLN A 273 -16.77 -14.58 34.18
CA GLN A 273 -15.37 -14.65 33.72
C GLN A 273 -14.47 -13.58 34.34
N ASN A 274 -14.99 -12.72 35.22
CA ASN A 274 -14.22 -11.64 35.82
C ASN A 274 -13.60 -12.05 37.16
N ASP A 275 -12.36 -11.57 37.37
CA ASP A 275 -11.62 -11.67 38.61
C ASP A 275 -12.45 -11.06 39.78
N GLU A 276 -12.57 -11.76 40.90
CA GLU A 276 -13.28 -11.31 42.13
C GLU A 276 -12.90 -9.90 42.53
N ARG A 277 -11.65 -9.52 42.29
CA ARG A 277 -11.13 -8.18 42.61
C ARG A 277 -11.74 -7.09 41.72
N LEU A 278 -12.08 -7.41 40.49
CA LEU A 278 -12.74 -6.48 39.57
C LEU A 278 -14.21 -6.30 39.93
N GLN A 279 -14.87 -7.36 40.37
CA GLN A 279 -16.26 -7.31 40.87
C GLN A 279 -16.39 -6.45 42.15
N ASP A 280 -15.49 -6.64 43.10
CA ASP A 280 -15.47 -5.82 44.33
C ASP A 280 -15.25 -4.33 44.00
N LEU A 281 -14.37 -4.03 43.05
CA LEU A 281 -14.12 -2.66 42.61
C LEU A 281 -15.35 -2.04 41.93
N GLN A 282 -16.05 -2.80 41.10
CA GLN A 282 -17.27 -2.37 40.44
C GLN A 282 -18.39 -2.12 41.44
N GLU A 283 -18.65 -3.05 42.36
CA GLU A 283 -19.68 -2.90 43.39
C GLU A 283 -19.43 -1.66 44.27
N ARG A 284 -18.20 -1.42 44.66
CA ARG A 284 -17.82 -0.23 45.45
C ARG A 284 -18.06 1.06 44.69
N LEU A 285 -17.71 1.11 43.43
CA LEU A 285 -17.92 2.27 42.54
C LEU A 285 -19.41 2.56 42.35
N TRP A 286 -20.21 1.53 42.09
CA TRP A 286 -21.64 1.70 41.83
C TRP A 286 -22.43 2.04 43.12
N THR A 287 -22.03 1.48 44.25
CA THR A 287 -22.59 1.85 45.55
C THR A 287 -22.27 3.32 45.89
N ALA A 288 -21.07 3.78 45.57
CA ALA A 288 -20.67 5.17 45.81
C ALA A 288 -21.38 6.15 44.82
N ALA A 289 -21.72 5.72 43.61
CA ALA A 289 -22.39 6.54 42.59
C ALA A 289 -23.87 6.81 42.91
N THR A 290 -24.54 6.02 43.78
CA THR A 290 -25.94 6.20 44.22
C THR A 290 -26.92 6.49 43.05
N PHE A 291 -26.94 5.66 42.01
CA PHE A 291 -27.79 5.86 40.85
C PHE A 291 -29.29 5.89 41.16
N GLN A 292 -30.00 6.82 40.52
CA GLN A 292 -31.46 6.85 40.48
C GLN A 292 -32.02 6.28 39.20
N ARG A 293 -33.25 5.77 39.23
CA ARG A 293 -33.86 5.07 38.07
C ARG A 293 -33.93 5.90 36.80
N THR A 294 -33.97 7.23 36.93
CA THR A 294 -34.12 8.19 35.82
C THR A 294 -32.80 8.83 35.37
N ASP A 295 -31.68 8.46 35.96
CA ASP A 295 -30.38 9.10 35.68
C ASP A 295 -29.89 8.83 34.24
N ARG A 296 -29.13 9.80 33.76
CA ARG A 296 -28.38 9.64 32.52
C ARG A 296 -26.90 9.49 32.85
N VAL A 297 -26.35 8.34 32.57
CA VAL A 297 -24.98 7.96 32.89
C VAL A 297 -24.11 7.97 31.65
N LEU A 298 -23.00 8.70 31.68
CA LEU A 298 -22.00 8.72 30.66
C LEU A 298 -20.75 7.95 31.12
N VAL A 299 -20.37 6.88 30.39
CA VAL A 299 -19.20 6.08 30.67
C VAL A 299 -18.06 6.51 29.75
N LEU A 300 -17.12 7.30 30.27
CA LEU A 300 -15.95 7.77 29.51
C LEU A 300 -14.85 6.71 29.47
N GLY A 301 -14.34 6.42 28.28
CA GLY A 301 -13.21 5.50 28.09
C GLY A 301 -13.52 4.02 28.28
N GLY A 302 -14.78 3.64 28.25
CA GLY A 302 -15.27 2.26 28.41
C GLY A 302 -14.89 1.38 27.23
N ARG A 303 -13.64 0.87 27.18
CA ARG A 303 -13.24 -0.17 26.22
C ARG A 303 -13.92 -1.52 26.47
N SER A 304 -14.63 -1.67 27.57
CA SER A 304 -15.33 -2.86 27.98
C SER A 304 -16.76 -2.50 28.39
N LEU A 305 -17.76 -3.20 27.86
CA LEU A 305 -19.16 -3.13 28.24
C LEU A 305 -19.41 -3.36 29.75
N LEU A 306 -18.49 -4.02 30.44
CA LEU A 306 -18.55 -4.32 31.86
C LEU A 306 -18.81 -3.08 32.76
N TRP A 307 -18.27 -1.92 32.36
CA TRP A 307 -18.46 -0.65 33.11
C TRP A 307 -19.84 -0.01 32.88
N ALA A 308 -20.51 -0.37 31.80
CA ALA A 308 -21.84 0.13 31.46
C ALA A 308 -22.97 -0.75 32.04
N LEU A 309 -22.72 -2.05 32.27
CA LEU A 309 -23.75 -3.03 32.67
C LEU A 309 -24.33 -2.77 34.07
N GLY A 310 -23.52 -2.39 35.04
CA GLY A 310 -24.01 -2.06 36.37
C GLY A 310 -24.91 -0.82 36.42
N PRO A 311 -24.46 0.31 35.88
CA PRO A 311 -25.33 1.48 35.72
C PRO A 311 -26.62 1.17 34.94
N LEU A 312 -26.56 0.36 33.89
CA LEU A 312 -27.72 -0.01 33.06
C LEU A 312 -28.81 -0.70 33.90
N ASN A 313 -28.42 -1.58 34.82
CA ASN A 313 -29.38 -2.25 35.73
C ASN A 313 -29.96 -1.30 36.79
N ALA A 314 -29.20 -0.25 37.17
CA ALA A 314 -29.63 0.71 38.19
C ALA A 314 -30.57 1.79 37.61
N VAL A 315 -30.34 2.23 36.35
CA VAL A 315 -31.08 3.33 35.72
C VAL A 315 -32.13 2.82 34.72
N GLN A 316 -33.12 2.08 35.20
CA GLN A 316 -34.14 1.39 34.40
C GLN A 316 -35.02 2.33 33.54
N GLU A 317 -35.18 3.58 33.93
CA GLU A 317 -35.96 4.62 33.26
C GLU A 317 -35.05 5.74 32.65
N GLY A 318 -33.74 5.56 32.80
CA GLY A 318 -32.70 6.47 32.31
C GLY A 318 -31.99 6.01 31.08
N SER A 319 -30.74 6.41 30.90
CA SER A 319 -29.89 5.98 29.80
C SER A 319 -28.42 5.87 30.21
N VAL A 320 -27.69 4.93 29.61
CA VAL A 320 -26.23 4.81 29.72
C VAL A 320 -25.62 4.99 28.35
N THR A 321 -24.66 5.89 28.22
CA THR A 321 -24.00 6.26 26.96
C THR A 321 -22.51 6.06 27.06
#